data_f519ecfbb04753ea69e2f75c1b3104a2
#
_entry.id   f519ecfbb04753ea69e2f75c1b3104a2
#
_cell.length_a   1.000
_cell.length_b   1.000
_cell.length_c   1.000
_cell.angle_alpha   90.00
_cell.angle_beta   90.00
_cell.angle_gamma   90.00
#
_symmetry.space_group_name_H-M   'P 1'
#
loop_
_entity.id
_entity.type
_entity.pdbx_description
1 polymer ?
#
loop_
_entity_poly.entity_id
_entity_poly.type
_entity_poly.pdbx_seq_one_letter_code
_entity_poly.pdbx_strand_id
1 'polypeptide(L)'
;KTGSPNDIGNCMGCHTNAQQGQGATITTNIPSAGYEPGNTYNITAALNGSVPQSISGFEITCEENATNTKTGSFGITNPTSTQFTNNSNAVTHTAAGNSQNTWSFNWVAPITETGDITFYGAFIEANYPLGNNQGDFFAEATLSFNEATVNSTLNLSEENNFTFNSVSKTIESLGNSALSVYNLGGKLVFSSNNKFASLAHLPNGIYIIKSGNSNQKIIIN
;
A
#
# COMPACT_ATOMS: atom_id res chain seq x y z
N LYS A 1 18.85 -12.54 1.67
CA LYS A 1 18.35 -12.05 2.97
C LYS A 1 18.59 -10.56 3.07
N THR A 2 17.63 -9.83 3.60
CA THR A 2 17.51 -8.37 3.48
C THR A 2 18.07 -7.60 4.68
N GLY A 3 18.44 -8.29 5.76
CA GLY A 3 18.79 -7.64 7.03
C GLY A 3 17.59 -7.10 7.80
N SER A 4 16.36 -7.44 7.39
CA SER A 4 15.15 -7.04 8.11
C SER A 4 15.04 -7.76 9.47
N PRO A 5 14.25 -7.24 10.42
CA PRO A 5 14.07 -7.86 11.74
C PRO A 5 13.62 -9.33 11.69
N ASN A 6 12.83 -9.72 10.71
CA ASN A 6 12.37 -11.10 10.54
C ASN A 6 13.33 -11.99 9.74
N ASP A 7 14.33 -11.42 9.08
CA ASP A 7 15.36 -12.20 8.38
C ASP A 7 16.52 -12.55 9.32
N ILE A 8 17.00 -13.78 9.24
CA ILE A 8 18.22 -14.16 9.95
C ILE A 8 19.42 -13.80 9.06
N GLY A 9 19.95 -12.58 9.20
CA GLY A 9 21.13 -12.08 8.48
C GLY A 9 20.82 -11.37 7.17
N ASN A 10 21.86 -11.06 6.43
CA ASN A 10 21.88 -10.33 5.17
C ASN A 10 22.85 -10.98 4.15
N CYS A 11 23.24 -10.26 3.11
CA CYS A 11 24.19 -10.75 2.10
C CYS A 11 25.56 -11.16 2.67
N MET A 12 25.96 -10.58 3.82
CA MET A 12 27.22 -10.91 4.50
C MET A 12 27.31 -12.38 4.98
N GLY A 13 26.18 -13.09 5.05
CA GLY A 13 26.17 -14.51 5.39
C GLY A 13 26.90 -15.39 4.35
N CYS A 14 26.98 -14.96 3.09
CA CYS A 14 27.73 -15.62 2.01
C CYS A 14 28.94 -14.78 1.58
N HIS A 15 28.83 -13.45 1.56
CA HIS A 15 29.89 -12.51 1.22
C HIS A 15 30.63 -12.03 2.49
N THR A 16 31.22 -12.96 3.21
CA THR A 16 31.71 -12.78 4.60
C THR A 16 32.81 -11.71 4.77
N ASN A 17 33.52 -11.39 3.68
CA ASN A 17 34.60 -10.39 3.70
C ASN A 17 34.23 -9.09 2.95
N ALA A 18 32.95 -8.91 2.59
CA ALA A 18 32.52 -7.69 1.91
C ALA A 18 32.75 -6.46 2.79
N GLN A 19 33.25 -5.40 2.18
CA GLN A 19 33.49 -4.12 2.82
C GLN A 19 32.25 -3.23 2.69
N GLN A 20 32.16 -2.17 3.49
CA GLN A 20 31.10 -1.19 3.32
C GLN A 20 31.21 -0.50 1.96
N GLY A 21 30.14 -0.60 1.17
CA GLY A 21 30.04 0.02 -0.17
C GLY A 21 29.66 1.50 -0.11
N GLN A 22 29.50 2.09 -1.30
CA GLN A 22 29.12 3.51 -1.44
C GLN A 22 27.64 3.81 -1.10
N GLY A 23 26.92 2.80 -0.64
CA GLY A 23 25.52 2.89 -0.23
C GLY A 23 24.55 2.39 -1.30
N ALA A 24 23.31 2.33 -0.90
CA ALA A 24 22.19 1.91 -1.73
C ALA A 24 20.97 2.79 -1.45
N THR A 25 20.01 2.79 -2.35
CA THR A 25 18.75 3.53 -2.18
C THR A 25 17.57 2.67 -2.57
N ILE A 26 16.46 2.88 -1.88
CA ILE A 26 15.14 2.38 -2.25
C ILE A 26 14.30 3.63 -2.50
N THR A 27 13.65 3.70 -3.67
CA THR A 27 12.73 4.78 -4.03
C THR A 27 11.40 4.21 -4.49
N THR A 28 10.35 5.01 -4.39
CA THR A 28 8.99 4.60 -4.75
C THR A 28 8.16 5.80 -5.16
N ASN A 29 6.99 5.52 -5.75
CA ASN A 29 5.95 6.51 -6.01
C ASN A 29 4.84 6.53 -4.93
N ILE A 30 5.08 5.92 -3.76
CA ILE A 30 4.19 6.10 -2.60
C ILE A 30 4.17 7.58 -2.24
N PRO A 31 2.98 8.22 -2.10
CA PRO A 31 2.88 9.61 -1.70
C PRO A 31 3.48 9.88 -0.32
N SER A 32 3.91 11.11 -0.05
CA SER A 32 4.39 11.51 1.27
C SER A 32 3.33 11.43 2.38
N ALA A 33 2.04 11.38 2.00
CA ALA A 33 0.92 11.17 2.92
C ALA A 33 0.80 9.71 3.40
N GLY A 34 1.53 8.77 2.78
CA GLY A 34 1.52 7.36 3.10
C GLY A 34 0.97 6.48 1.96
N TYR A 35 1.01 5.17 2.15
CA TYR A 35 0.45 4.22 1.21
C TYR A 35 -1.05 3.99 1.49
N GLU A 36 -1.83 3.78 0.44
CA GLU A 36 -3.24 3.41 0.53
C GLU A 36 -3.39 1.89 0.42
N PRO A 37 -4.20 1.26 1.30
CA PRO A 37 -4.45 -0.18 1.24
C PRO A 37 -4.93 -0.65 -0.13
N GLY A 38 -4.39 -1.77 -0.60
CA GLY A 38 -4.73 -2.39 -1.88
C GLY A 38 -4.15 -1.72 -3.12
N ASN A 39 -3.51 -0.56 -3.00
CA ASN A 39 -2.89 0.11 -4.13
C ASN A 39 -1.55 -0.52 -4.52
N THR A 40 -1.20 -0.39 -5.79
CA THR A 40 0.06 -0.87 -6.34
C THR A 40 1.03 0.30 -6.53
N TYR A 41 2.24 0.11 -6.03
CA TYR A 41 3.32 1.09 -6.11
C TYR A 41 4.54 0.50 -6.81
N ASN A 42 5.27 1.34 -7.55
CA ASN A 42 6.55 0.95 -8.10
C ASN A 42 7.67 1.15 -7.06
N ILE A 43 8.50 0.15 -6.92
CA ILE A 43 9.70 0.18 -6.08
C ILE A 43 10.92 0.12 -6.98
N THR A 44 11.87 0.99 -6.75
CA THR A 44 13.17 0.98 -7.43
C THR A 44 14.28 0.80 -6.39
N ALA A 45 15.06 -0.25 -6.58
CA ALA A 45 16.26 -0.58 -5.83
C ALA A 45 17.49 -0.12 -6.62
N ALA A 46 18.39 0.65 -6.03
CA ALA A 46 19.60 1.09 -6.69
C ALA A 46 20.82 1.00 -5.78
N LEU A 47 21.90 0.46 -6.30
CA LEU A 47 23.22 0.45 -5.68
C LEU A 47 24.00 1.68 -6.16
N ASN A 48 24.52 2.48 -5.23
CA ASN A 48 25.27 3.67 -5.54
C ASN A 48 26.74 3.33 -5.86
N GLY A 49 27.20 3.83 -6.98
CA GLY A 49 28.54 3.50 -7.49
C GLY A 49 28.54 2.17 -8.24
N SER A 50 29.54 1.97 -9.06
CA SER A 50 29.85 0.70 -9.68
C SER A 50 31.35 0.59 -9.84
N VAL A 51 31.92 -0.54 -9.44
CA VAL A 51 33.30 -0.88 -9.78
C VAL A 51 33.28 -1.47 -11.20
N PRO A 52 34.13 -1.02 -12.11
CA PRO A 52 34.18 -1.62 -13.44
C PRO A 52 34.36 -3.14 -13.37
N GLN A 53 33.57 -3.89 -14.15
CA GLN A 53 33.56 -5.34 -14.20
C GLN A 53 32.99 -6.06 -12.95
N SER A 54 32.35 -5.35 -12.03
CA SER A 54 31.60 -5.97 -10.93
C SER A 54 30.27 -6.53 -11.42
N ILE A 55 29.74 -7.50 -10.69
CA ILE A 55 28.36 -7.94 -10.78
C ILE A 55 27.61 -7.47 -9.52
N SER A 56 26.40 -7.03 -9.71
CA SER A 56 25.62 -6.46 -8.63
C SER A 56 24.40 -7.30 -8.32
N GLY A 57 23.99 -7.30 -7.05
CA GLY A 57 22.80 -7.99 -6.63
C GLY A 57 22.11 -7.30 -5.48
N PHE A 58 20.85 -7.64 -5.29
CA PHE A 58 20.03 -7.11 -4.21
C PHE A 58 19.00 -8.14 -3.75
N GLU A 59 18.49 -7.95 -2.56
CA GLU A 59 17.24 -8.58 -2.08
C GLU A 59 16.47 -7.55 -1.27
N ILE A 60 15.17 -7.37 -1.56
CA ILE A 60 14.29 -6.45 -0.84
C ILE A 60 13.06 -7.20 -0.35
N THR A 61 12.65 -6.89 0.88
CA THR A 61 11.39 -7.29 1.51
C THR A 61 10.66 -6.07 2.09
N CYS A 62 9.40 -6.25 2.49
CA CYS A 62 8.62 -5.28 3.22
C CYS A 62 8.06 -5.92 4.48
N GLU A 63 8.15 -5.23 5.63
CA GLU A 63 7.61 -5.67 6.91
C GLU A 63 6.73 -4.61 7.55
N GLU A 64 5.72 -5.07 8.26
CA GLU A 64 4.93 -4.28 9.19
C GLU A 64 5.79 -3.95 10.42
N ASN A 65 5.84 -2.68 10.82
CA ASN A 65 6.72 -2.25 11.91
C ASN A 65 6.30 -2.75 13.29
N ALA A 66 4.98 -2.98 13.49
CA ALA A 66 4.45 -3.39 14.79
C ALA A 66 4.80 -4.84 15.14
N THR A 67 4.85 -5.73 14.13
CA THR A 67 4.97 -7.19 14.31
C THR A 67 6.22 -7.78 13.67
N ASN A 68 6.92 -7.01 12.83
CA ASN A 68 7.98 -7.46 11.93
C ASN A 68 7.50 -8.57 10.96
N THR A 69 6.20 -8.63 10.67
CA THR A 69 5.64 -9.61 9.75
C THR A 69 5.79 -9.11 8.31
N LYS A 70 6.16 -10.01 7.39
CA LYS A 70 6.20 -9.70 5.96
C LYS A 70 4.82 -9.27 5.49
N THR A 71 4.73 -8.14 4.78
CA THR A 71 3.45 -7.52 4.42
C THR A 71 3.40 -7.04 2.98
N GLY A 72 2.17 -6.97 2.44
CA GLY A 72 1.93 -6.71 1.03
C GLY A 72 2.37 -7.87 0.12
N SER A 73 2.34 -7.66 -1.18
CA SER A 73 2.79 -8.65 -2.15
C SER A 73 3.59 -7.99 -3.26
N PHE A 74 4.63 -8.66 -3.73
CA PHE A 74 5.47 -8.16 -4.81
C PHE A 74 4.96 -8.61 -6.19
N GLY A 75 5.21 -7.80 -7.21
CA GLY A 75 4.92 -8.09 -8.61
C GLY A 75 6.16 -7.86 -9.47
N ILE A 76 6.59 -8.87 -10.21
CA ILE A 76 7.74 -8.76 -11.12
C ILE A 76 7.30 -8.05 -12.39
N THR A 77 7.98 -6.93 -12.72
CA THR A 77 7.74 -6.16 -13.95
C THR A 77 8.71 -6.51 -15.08
N ASN A 78 9.89 -6.99 -14.73
CA ASN A 78 10.89 -7.47 -15.69
C ASN A 78 11.50 -8.80 -15.23
N PRO A 79 10.97 -9.95 -15.69
CA PRO A 79 11.44 -11.28 -15.28
C PRO A 79 12.84 -11.63 -15.80
N THR A 80 13.40 -10.86 -16.74
CA THR A 80 14.79 -11.01 -17.17
C THR A 80 15.76 -10.52 -16.09
N SER A 81 15.41 -9.46 -15.34
CA SER A 81 16.31 -8.83 -14.37
C SER A 81 15.97 -9.11 -12.92
N THR A 82 14.69 -9.43 -12.60
CA THR A 82 14.23 -9.66 -11.24
C THR A 82 13.41 -10.94 -11.11
N GLN A 83 13.42 -11.53 -9.94
CA GLN A 83 12.67 -12.75 -9.59
C GLN A 83 12.25 -12.73 -8.12
N PHE A 84 11.25 -13.54 -7.79
CA PHE A 84 10.88 -13.78 -6.41
C PHE A 84 11.89 -14.65 -5.69
N THR A 85 12.02 -14.42 -4.40
CA THR A 85 12.76 -15.27 -3.46
C THR A 85 12.02 -15.33 -2.11
N ASN A 86 12.49 -16.17 -1.18
CA ASN A 86 11.92 -16.30 0.15
C ASN A 86 10.39 -16.54 0.12
N ASN A 87 9.94 -17.56 -0.63
CA ASN A 87 8.52 -17.88 -0.83
C ASN A 87 7.69 -16.70 -1.32
N SER A 88 8.23 -15.91 -2.24
CA SER A 88 7.64 -14.67 -2.81
C SER A 88 7.50 -13.49 -1.81
N ASN A 89 8.08 -13.61 -0.61
CA ASN A 89 8.11 -12.52 0.37
C ASN A 89 9.25 -11.50 0.12
N ALA A 90 10.07 -11.74 -0.90
CA ALA A 90 11.14 -10.84 -1.29
C ALA A 90 11.36 -10.88 -2.80
N VAL A 91 11.98 -9.83 -3.32
CA VAL A 91 12.44 -9.73 -4.71
C VAL A 91 13.96 -9.64 -4.72
N THR A 92 14.57 -10.34 -5.68
CA THR A 92 16.00 -10.31 -5.92
C THR A 92 16.29 -10.24 -7.43
N HIS A 93 17.55 -10.02 -7.80
CA HIS A 93 18.02 -10.08 -9.19
C HIS A 93 18.01 -11.51 -9.74
N THR A 94 17.96 -11.65 -11.05
CA THR A 94 18.28 -12.89 -11.77
C THR A 94 19.76 -12.93 -12.14
N ALA A 95 20.24 -14.06 -12.66
CA ALA A 95 21.59 -14.15 -13.20
C ALA A 95 21.82 -13.15 -14.36
N ALA A 96 20.81 -12.88 -15.19
CA ALA A 96 20.90 -11.87 -16.26
C ALA A 96 20.78 -10.43 -15.72
N GLY A 97 20.16 -10.26 -14.56
CA GLY A 97 19.98 -8.95 -13.90
C GLY A 97 21.16 -8.48 -13.07
N ASN A 98 22.25 -9.25 -12.97
CA ASN A 98 23.41 -8.88 -12.15
C ASN A 98 24.42 -7.95 -12.83
N SER A 99 24.23 -7.64 -14.12
CA SER A 99 25.06 -6.71 -14.88
C SER A 99 24.60 -5.25 -14.81
N GLN A 100 23.60 -4.97 -14.00
CA GLN A 100 23.06 -3.64 -13.75
C GLN A 100 23.08 -3.33 -12.25
N ASN A 101 22.94 -2.06 -11.88
CA ASN A 101 22.92 -1.59 -10.50
C ASN A 101 21.57 -1.00 -10.08
N THR A 102 20.55 -1.11 -10.94
CA THR A 102 19.21 -0.57 -10.67
C THR A 102 18.15 -1.54 -11.16
N TRP A 103 17.17 -1.83 -10.32
CA TRP A 103 16.07 -2.76 -10.58
C TRP A 103 14.75 -2.15 -10.15
N SER A 104 13.69 -2.43 -10.90
CA SER A 104 12.34 -1.98 -10.56
C SER A 104 11.35 -3.14 -10.58
N PHE A 105 10.39 -3.08 -9.68
CA PHE A 105 9.32 -4.05 -9.52
C PHE A 105 8.14 -3.37 -8.82
N ASN A 106 6.99 -4.03 -8.75
CA ASN A 106 5.83 -3.51 -8.06
C ASN A 106 5.68 -4.10 -6.66
N TRP A 107 5.05 -3.33 -5.79
CA TRP A 107 4.54 -3.79 -4.50
C TRP A 107 3.07 -3.39 -4.37
N VAL A 108 2.22 -4.35 -4.00
CA VAL A 108 0.81 -4.15 -3.72
C VAL A 108 0.63 -4.08 -2.21
N ALA A 109 0.10 -2.98 -1.74
CA ALA A 109 -0.17 -2.77 -0.32
C ALA A 109 -1.20 -3.79 0.20
N PRO A 110 -1.13 -4.20 1.47
CA PRO A 110 -2.14 -5.06 2.07
C PRO A 110 -3.52 -4.38 2.03
N ILE A 111 -4.59 -5.18 2.03
CA ILE A 111 -5.98 -4.68 1.92
C ILE A 111 -6.61 -4.33 3.27
N THR A 112 -5.95 -4.65 4.38
CA THR A 112 -6.39 -4.40 5.76
C THR A 112 -5.50 -3.36 6.42
N GLU A 113 -6.01 -2.70 7.44
CA GLU A 113 -5.24 -1.79 8.29
C GLU A 113 -4.01 -2.51 8.85
N THR A 114 -2.84 -2.13 8.36
CA THR A 114 -1.55 -2.74 8.70
C THR A 114 -0.68 -1.74 9.49
N GLY A 115 -0.93 -0.43 9.29
CA GLY A 115 -0.14 0.63 9.91
C GLY A 115 1.20 0.87 9.20
N ASP A 116 2.20 1.27 9.97
CA ASP A 116 3.51 1.63 9.44
C ASP A 116 4.26 0.41 8.88
N ILE A 117 4.89 0.61 7.74
CA ILE A 117 5.70 -0.40 7.06
C ILE A 117 7.12 0.09 6.81
N THR A 118 8.04 -0.85 6.63
CA THR A 118 9.41 -0.57 6.21
C THR A 118 9.86 -1.56 5.14
N PHE A 119 10.36 -1.03 4.04
CA PHE A 119 11.13 -1.80 3.06
C PHE A 119 12.56 -1.92 3.56
N TYR A 120 13.10 -3.13 3.53
CA TYR A 120 14.47 -3.47 3.88
C TYR A 120 15.16 -4.03 2.66
N GLY A 121 16.30 -3.47 2.28
CA GLY A 121 17.10 -3.93 1.15
C GLY A 121 18.55 -4.16 1.54
N ALA A 122 19.08 -5.31 1.15
CA ALA A 122 20.49 -5.64 1.19
C ALA A 122 21.04 -5.74 -0.22
N PHE A 123 22.20 -5.18 -0.45
CA PHE A 123 22.83 -5.04 -1.74
C PHE A 123 24.27 -5.53 -1.68
N ILE A 124 24.73 -6.10 -2.77
CA ILE A 124 26.10 -6.55 -2.91
C ILE A 124 26.65 -6.10 -4.28
N GLU A 125 27.87 -5.65 -4.31
CA GLU A 125 28.67 -5.48 -5.50
C GLU A 125 29.82 -6.47 -5.38
N ALA A 126 29.75 -7.55 -6.16
CA ALA A 126 30.71 -8.63 -6.09
C ALA A 126 31.81 -8.44 -7.13
N ASN A 127 33.02 -8.69 -6.70
CA ASN A 127 34.18 -8.62 -7.58
C ASN A 127 34.29 -9.88 -8.47
N TYR A 128 34.83 -9.70 -9.67
CA TYR A 128 35.10 -10.81 -10.59
C TYR A 128 36.58 -11.27 -10.42
N PRO A 129 36.88 -12.57 -10.47
CA PRO A 129 36.04 -13.71 -10.81
C PRO A 129 35.19 -14.24 -9.65
N LEU A 130 34.03 -14.82 -10.03
CA LEU A 130 33.08 -15.43 -9.09
C LEU A 130 33.75 -16.44 -8.14
N GLY A 131 33.34 -16.40 -6.86
CA GLY A 131 33.82 -17.31 -5.82
C GLY A 131 34.96 -16.76 -4.97
N ASN A 132 35.46 -15.58 -5.25
CA ASN A 132 36.38 -14.86 -4.40
C ASN A 132 35.63 -13.77 -3.61
N ASN A 133 35.42 -13.98 -2.32
CA ASN A 133 34.71 -13.00 -1.47
C ASN A 133 35.61 -11.81 -1.04
N GLN A 134 36.77 -11.64 -1.64
CA GLN A 134 37.64 -10.51 -1.38
C GLN A 134 37.37 -9.40 -2.40
N GLY A 135 37.17 -8.18 -1.87
CA GLY A 135 36.87 -7.02 -2.69
C GLY A 135 35.40 -6.83 -3.03
N ASP A 136 34.52 -7.60 -2.40
CA ASP A 136 33.08 -7.36 -2.44
C ASP A 136 32.72 -6.15 -1.59
N PHE A 137 31.68 -5.43 -2.00
CA PHE A 137 31.10 -4.31 -1.26
C PHE A 137 29.65 -4.59 -0.93
N PHE A 138 29.28 -4.25 0.31
CA PHE A 138 27.94 -4.45 0.85
C PHE A 138 27.30 -3.12 1.22
N ALA A 139 26.00 -2.98 0.98
CA ALA A 139 25.20 -1.84 1.41
C ALA A 139 23.81 -2.29 1.86
N GLU A 140 23.22 -1.53 2.76
CA GLU A 140 21.82 -1.67 3.18
C GLU A 140 21.09 -0.36 2.94
N ALA A 141 19.78 -0.47 2.68
CA ALA A 141 18.88 0.66 2.59
C ALA A 141 17.54 0.30 3.23
N THR A 142 16.92 1.27 3.88
CA THR A 142 15.57 1.17 4.40
C THR A 142 14.72 2.33 3.93
N LEU A 143 13.41 2.10 3.78
CA LEU A 143 12.46 3.12 3.40
C LEU A 143 11.12 2.85 4.08
N SER A 144 10.66 3.77 4.94
CA SER A 144 9.47 3.59 5.75
C SER A 144 8.34 4.50 5.30
N PHE A 145 7.11 4.01 5.43
CA PHE A 145 5.88 4.76 5.20
C PHE A 145 4.85 4.44 6.27
N ASN A 146 4.04 5.44 6.61
CA ASN A 146 2.79 5.22 7.33
C ASN A 146 1.69 4.76 6.36
N GLU A 147 0.68 4.08 6.88
CA GLU A 147 -0.57 3.90 6.14
C GLU A 147 -1.28 5.26 6.04
N ALA A 148 -1.69 5.62 4.82
CA ALA A 148 -2.45 6.84 4.62
C ALA A 148 -3.77 6.73 5.40
N THR A 149 -4.01 7.67 6.29
CA THR A 149 -5.35 7.81 6.86
C THR A 149 -6.30 8.18 5.72
N VAL A 150 -7.04 7.21 5.21
CA VAL A 150 -8.20 7.50 4.37
C VAL A 150 -9.22 8.19 5.28
N ASN A 151 -9.02 9.48 5.47
CA ASN A 151 -10.12 10.33 5.87
C ASN A 151 -11.09 10.31 4.69
N SER A 152 -11.94 9.28 4.62
CA SER A 152 -13.20 9.41 3.94
C SER A 152 -14.02 10.42 4.73
N THR A 153 -13.62 11.69 4.69
CA THR A 153 -14.58 12.75 4.84
C THR A 153 -15.57 12.51 3.70
N LEU A 154 -16.66 11.84 4.01
CA LEU A 154 -17.88 12.13 3.29
C LEU A 154 -17.95 13.66 3.32
N ASN A 155 -17.57 14.31 2.22
CA ASN A 155 -17.95 15.68 1.99
C ASN A 155 -19.48 15.64 1.94
N LEU A 156 -20.09 15.74 3.11
CA LEU A 156 -21.46 16.14 3.25
C LEU A 156 -21.44 17.57 2.72
N SER A 157 -21.69 17.73 1.42
CA SER A 157 -21.94 19.03 0.85
C SER A 157 -23.09 19.61 1.69
N GLU A 158 -22.86 20.74 2.34
CA GLU A 158 -23.85 21.40 3.20
C GLU A 158 -25.09 21.90 2.43
N GLU A 159 -25.19 21.67 1.16
CA GLU A 159 -26.42 21.80 0.42
C GLU A 159 -27.31 20.58 0.66
N ASN A 160 -28.00 20.62 1.81
CA ASN A 160 -29.07 19.65 2.11
C ASN A 160 -30.18 19.81 1.08
N ASN A 161 -30.22 18.95 0.06
CA ASN A 161 -31.32 18.87 -0.89
C ASN A 161 -32.57 18.22 -0.29
N PHE A 162 -32.59 17.98 1.02
CA PHE A 162 -33.73 17.44 1.75
C PHE A 162 -33.64 17.76 3.24
N THR A 163 -34.79 17.68 3.93
CA THR A 163 -34.88 17.74 5.40
C THR A 163 -35.50 16.47 5.93
N PHE A 164 -35.02 16.00 7.10
CA PHE A 164 -35.57 14.85 7.81
C PHE A 164 -36.13 15.28 9.16
N ASN A 165 -37.41 14.99 9.39
CA ASN A 165 -38.06 15.17 10.67
C ASN A 165 -38.05 13.84 11.44
N SER A 166 -37.29 13.76 12.52
CA SER A 166 -37.11 12.54 13.32
C SER A 166 -38.35 12.17 14.13
N VAL A 167 -39.23 13.13 14.45
CA VAL A 167 -40.45 12.88 15.25
C VAL A 167 -41.55 12.27 14.38
N SER A 168 -41.83 12.87 13.21
CA SER A 168 -42.81 12.34 12.27
C SER A 168 -42.25 11.25 11.37
N LYS A 169 -40.95 11.01 11.40
CA LYS A 169 -40.21 10.10 10.48
C LYS A 169 -40.48 10.40 9.02
N THR A 170 -40.57 11.69 8.67
CA THR A 170 -40.81 12.13 7.31
C THR A 170 -39.60 12.81 6.72
N ILE A 171 -39.48 12.69 5.42
CA ILE A 171 -38.44 13.34 4.63
C ILE A 171 -39.08 14.26 3.60
N GLU A 172 -38.55 15.46 3.44
CA GLU A 172 -38.94 16.41 2.42
C GLU A 172 -37.75 16.68 1.50
N SER A 173 -37.90 16.44 0.20
CA SER A 173 -36.94 16.85 -0.82
C SER A 173 -37.06 18.35 -1.09
N LEU A 174 -35.95 19.06 -1.02
CA LEU A 174 -35.88 20.50 -1.35
C LEU A 174 -35.59 20.74 -2.84
N GLY A 175 -35.37 19.68 -3.62
CA GLY A 175 -35.12 19.71 -5.07
C GLY A 175 -35.97 18.69 -5.82
N ASN A 176 -35.65 18.50 -7.10
CA ASN A 176 -36.34 17.55 -8.00
C ASN A 176 -35.65 16.18 -8.07
N SER A 177 -34.68 15.92 -7.20
CA SER A 177 -33.94 14.67 -7.19
C SER A 177 -34.68 13.57 -6.42
N ALA A 178 -34.62 12.36 -6.92
CA ALA A 178 -35.15 11.18 -6.22
C ALA A 178 -34.47 10.99 -4.85
N LEU A 179 -35.26 10.57 -3.89
CA LEU A 179 -34.81 10.17 -2.56
C LEU A 179 -34.52 8.68 -2.54
N SER A 180 -33.35 8.29 -2.06
CA SER A 180 -32.97 6.89 -1.85
C SER A 180 -32.45 6.72 -0.43
N VAL A 181 -32.91 5.67 0.26
CA VAL A 181 -32.51 5.35 1.64
C VAL A 181 -31.84 3.99 1.66
N TYR A 182 -30.66 3.94 2.26
CA TYR A 182 -29.84 2.74 2.35
C TYR A 182 -29.63 2.37 3.81
N ASN A 183 -29.57 1.08 4.11
CA ASN A 183 -29.10 0.61 5.42
C ASN A 183 -27.56 0.67 5.49
N LEU A 184 -26.97 0.39 6.65
CA LEU A 184 -25.51 0.39 6.84
C LEU A 184 -24.77 -0.65 5.97
N GLY A 185 -25.45 -1.70 5.51
CA GLY A 185 -24.90 -2.67 4.56
C GLY A 185 -24.95 -2.22 3.10
N GLY A 186 -25.33 -0.95 2.83
CA GLY A 186 -25.43 -0.40 1.47
C GLY A 186 -26.64 -0.89 0.67
N LYS A 187 -27.56 -1.66 1.27
CA LYS A 187 -28.79 -2.13 0.61
C LYS A 187 -29.80 -0.99 0.54
N LEU A 188 -30.34 -0.70 -0.66
CA LEU A 188 -31.47 0.20 -0.84
C LEU A 188 -32.71 -0.38 -0.14
N VAL A 189 -33.28 0.38 0.80
CA VAL A 189 -34.44 -0.04 1.61
C VAL A 189 -35.69 0.80 1.32
N PHE A 190 -35.51 1.98 0.72
CA PHE A 190 -36.62 2.85 0.29
C PHE A 190 -36.17 3.77 -0.84
N SER A 191 -37.09 4.09 -1.75
CA SER A 191 -36.87 5.09 -2.80
C SER A 191 -38.17 5.80 -3.13
N SER A 192 -38.11 7.11 -3.40
CA SER A 192 -39.26 7.94 -3.76
C SER A 192 -38.85 9.08 -4.68
N ASN A 193 -39.71 9.37 -5.66
CA ASN A 193 -39.60 10.57 -6.49
C ASN A 193 -40.52 11.70 -5.98
N ASN A 194 -41.27 11.47 -4.91
CA ASN A 194 -42.17 12.45 -4.34
C ASN A 194 -41.40 13.44 -3.46
N LYS A 195 -41.87 14.67 -3.43
CA LYS A 195 -41.32 15.72 -2.57
C LYS A 195 -41.36 15.34 -1.10
N PHE A 196 -42.38 14.63 -0.66
CA PHE A 196 -42.57 14.15 0.71
C PHE A 196 -42.65 12.63 0.74
N ALA A 197 -42.02 12.03 1.71
CA ALA A 197 -42.08 10.58 1.94
C ALA A 197 -42.04 10.25 3.42
N SER A 198 -42.78 9.20 3.83
CA SER A 198 -42.73 8.67 5.20
C SER A 198 -41.79 7.48 5.30
N LEU A 199 -40.93 7.49 6.28
CA LEU A 199 -40.03 6.40 6.63
C LEU A 199 -40.49 5.63 7.88
N ALA A 200 -41.73 5.86 8.36
CA ALA A 200 -42.27 5.25 9.58
C ALA A 200 -42.39 3.70 9.50
N HIS A 201 -42.37 3.15 8.29
CA HIS A 201 -42.40 1.71 8.04
C HIS A 201 -41.02 1.03 8.15
N LEU A 202 -39.92 1.83 8.21
CA LEU A 202 -38.59 1.28 8.38
C LEU A 202 -38.33 0.92 9.84
N PRO A 203 -37.65 -0.19 10.11
CA PRO A 203 -37.21 -0.55 11.47
C PRO A 203 -36.34 0.53 12.11
N ASN A 204 -36.32 0.56 13.44
CA ASN A 204 -35.36 1.43 14.16
C ASN A 204 -33.94 1.09 13.74
N GLY A 205 -33.13 2.09 13.48
CA GLY A 205 -31.77 1.87 12.99
C GLY A 205 -31.14 3.12 12.40
N ILE A 206 -29.91 2.91 11.89
CA ILE A 206 -29.15 3.95 11.19
C ILE A 206 -29.29 3.74 9.69
N TYR A 207 -29.55 4.84 8.98
CA TYR A 207 -29.73 4.83 7.53
C TYR A 207 -28.97 5.99 6.89
N ILE A 208 -28.65 5.84 5.62
CA ILE A 208 -28.08 6.89 4.79
C ILE A 208 -29.14 7.30 3.75
N ILE A 209 -29.51 8.57 3.77
CA ILE A 209 -30.34 9.16 2.72
C ILE A 209 -29.44 9.75 1.65
N LYS A 210 -29.81 9.54 0.38
CA LYS A 210 -29.18 10.15 -0.78
C LYS A 210 -30.23 10.86 -1.63
N SER A 211 -29.95 12.12 -2.02
CA SER A 211 -30.75 12.90 -2.95
C SER A 211 -29.82 13.75 -3.83
N GLY A 212 -29.75 13.43 -5.11
CA GLY A 212 -28.74 14.03 -6.01
C GLY A 212 -27.33 13.78 -5.51
N ASN A 213 -26.57 14.85 -5.27
CA ASN A 213 -25.22 14.81 -4.73
C ASN A 213 -25.16 14.89 -3.19
N SER A 214 -26.32 15.09 -2.53
CA SER A 214 -26.39 15.19 -1.06
C SER A 214 -26.58 13.83 -0.42
N ASN A 215 -25.84 13.58 0.66
CA ASN A 215 -25.98 12.38 1.50
C ASN A 215 -26.05 12.79 2.96
N GLN A 216 -26.90 12.14 3.74
CA GLN A 216 -27.04 12.40 5.18
C GLN A 216 -27.31 11.10 5.94
N LYS A 217 -26.64 10.94 7.08
CA LYS A 217 -26.95 9.90 8.06
C LYS A 217 -28.16 10.33 8.87
N ILE A 218 -29.14 9.44 9.03
CA ILE A 218 -30.29 9.62 9.92
C ILE A 218 -30.39 8.44 10.89
N ILE A 219 -31.10 8.70 12.02
CA ILE A 219 -31.44 7.67 13.00
C ILE A 219 -32.97 7.61 13.09
N ILE A 220 -33.55 6.42 12.89
CA ILE A 220 -34.95 6.11 13.09
C ILE A 220 -35.04 5.37 14.44
N ASN A 221 -35.79 5.95 15.39
CA ASN A 221 -35.98 5.41 16.74
C ASN A 221 -37.42 4.86 16.91
#